data_6ec84284866c17dacffd9b8c2ff0ca8e
#
_entry.id   6ec84284866c17dacffd9b8c2ff0ca8e
#
_cell.length_a   1.000
_cell.length_b   1.000
_cell.length_c   1.000
_cell.angle_alpha   90.00
_cell.angle_beta   90.00
_cell.angle_gamma   90.00
#
_symmetry.space_group_name_H-M   'P 1'
#
loop_
_entity.id
_entity.type
_entity.pdbx_description
1 polymer ?
#
loop_
_entity_poly.entity_id
_entity_poly.type
_entity_poly.pdbx_seq_one_letter_code
_entity_poly.pdbx_strand_id
1 'polypeptide(L)'
;LAVCLYGILRPNDTMLCVTGAPYDARHSTIGLGGKNMGDGTLADFGVTYAQVDLTENDELDYDAIEKCAKDKAVRMVYIQRSRGYSLRHTISIDEIKKVCEIVHRVNKRAIVMVDNCYGEFTEKLEPTEVGADLMAGSLIKNAGGGIASCGGYIAGRKDLVELCGYRLT
;
A
#
# COMPACT_ATOMS: atom_id res chain seq x y z
N LEU A 1 -0.10 -4.05 8.29
CA LEU A 1 0.50 -3.15 7.29
C LEU A 1 2.00 -2.96 7.52
N ALA A 2 2.47 -2.49 8.68
CA ALA A 2 3.90 -2.33 8.96
C ALA A 2 4.69 -3.61 8.68
N VAL A 3 4.18 -4.78 9.07
CA VAL A 3 4.78 -6.09 8.76
C VAL A 3 5.02 -6.29 7.27
N CYS A 4 4.09 -5.87 6.40
CA CYS A 4 4.26 -5.95 4.95
C CYS A 4 5.39 -5.03 4.47
N LEU A 5 5.42 -3.80 4.96
CA LEU A 5 6.44 -2.82 4.56
C LEU A 5 7.84 -3.31 4.93
N TYR A 6 8.07 -3.66 6.19
CA TYR A 6 9.37 -4.18 6.65
C TYR A 6 9.69 -5.60 6.14
N GLY A 7 8.68 -6.39 5.81
CA GLY A 7 8.85 -7.73 5.24
C GLY A 7 9.39 -7.69 3.82
N ILE A 8 9.00 -6.70 3.03
CA ILE A 8 9.22 -6.67 1.58
C ILE A 8 10.29 -5.66 1.18
N LEU A 9 10.24 -4.43 1.73
CA LEU A 9 11.15 -3.36 1.35
C LEU A 9 12.56 -3.59 1.92
N ARG A 10 13.56 -3.21 1.14
CA ARG A 10 14.99 -3.32 1.46
C ARG A 10 15.68 -1.98 1.28
N PRO A 11 16.89 -1.77 1.83
CA PRO A 11 17.67 -0.57 1.56
C PRO A 11 17.80 -0.29 0.06
N ASN A 12 17.63 0.98 -0.32
CA ASN A 12 17.59 1.51 -1.69
C ASN A 12 16.31 1.17 -2.49
N ASP A 13 15.34 0.47 -1.91
CA ASP A 13 14.02 0.37 -2.52
C ASP A 13 13.24 1.68 -2.34
N THR A 14 12.34 1.97 -3.28
CA THR A 14 11.38 3.06 -3.19
C THR A 14 9.97 2.51 -2.97
N MET A 15 9.29 3.05 -1.96
CA MET A 15 7.85 2.91 -1.75
C MET A 15 7.15 4.08 -2.44
N LEU A 16 6.34 3.81 -3.46
CA LEU A 16 5.57 4.79 -4.20
C LEU A 16 4.10 4.75 -3.75
N CYS A 17 3.64 5.76 -3.00
CA CYS A 17 2.22 5.96 -2.73
C CYS A 17 1.53 6.60 -3.93
N VAL A 18 0.39 6.05 -4.36
CA VAL A 18 -0.32 6.53 -5.56
C VAL A 18 -1.73 7.06 -5.28
N THR A 19 -2.07 7.20 -4.03
CA THR A 19 -3.36 7.75 -3.56
C THR A 19 -3.18 9.02 -2.73
N GLY A 20 -2.15 9.79 -3.06
CA GLY A 20 -1.71 10.93 -2.27
C GLY A 20 -0.97 10.49 -1.00
N ALA A 21 -0.88 11.37 0.00
CA ALA A 21 -0.24 11.07 1.26
C ALA A 21 -0.94 9.89 1.97
N PRO A 22 -0.17 8.94 2.54
CA PRO A 22 -0.76 7.84 3.30
C PRO A 22 -1.37 8.37 4.61
N TYR A 23 -2.26 7.56 5.19
CA TYR A 23 -2.88 7.85 6.48
C TYR A 23 -1.82 8.19 7.56
N ASP A 24 -2.11 9.18 8.40
CA ASP A 24 -1.17 9.76 9.38
C ASP A 24 -0.44 8.72 10.24
N ALA A 25 -1.13 7.65 10.66
CA ALA A 25 -0.51 6.57 11.42
C ALA A 25 0.59 5.83 10.65
N ARG A 26 0.74 6.05 9.33
CA ARG A 26 1.82 5.50 8.52
C ARG A 26 3.04 6.43 8.47
N HIS A 27 2.86 7.71 8.74
CA HIS A 27 3.94 8.68 8.69
C HIS A 27 5.11 8.28 9.58
N SER A 28 4.85 7.86 10.84
CA SER A 28 5.88 7.38 11.75
C SER A 28 6.55 6.08 11.27
N THR A 29 5.82 5.17 10.65
CA THR A 29 6.38 3.92 10.10
C THR A 29 7.30 4.21 8.90
N ILE A 30 6.91 5.15 8.05
CA ILE A 30 7.66 5.51 6.83
C ILE A 30 8.83 6.43 7.16
N GLY A 31 8.70 7.28 8.17
CA GLY A 31 9.68 8.32 8.51
C GLY A 31 9.36 9.67 7.87
N LEU A 32 8.08 9.97 7.62
CA LEU A 32 7.67 11.25 7.06
C LEU A 32 7.68 12.35 8.13
N GLY A 33 8.09 13.55 7.73
CA GLY A 33 8.07 14.74 8.60
C GLY A 33 9.31 14.95 9.46
N GLY A 34 10.33 14.12 9.34
CA GLY A 34 11.66 14.33 9.95
C GLY A 34 11.73 14.28 11.47
N LYS A 35 10.62 14.06 12.16
CA LYS A 35 10.57 14.03 13.64
C LYS A 35 10.94 12.68 14.25
N ASN A 36 11.01 11.63 13.44
CA ASN A 36 11.17 10.24 13.88
C ASN A 36 12.44 9.59 13.32
N MET A 37 13.43 10.37 12.91
CA MET A 37 14.72 9.81 12.50
C MET A 37 15.41 9.16 13.72
N GLY A 38 15.83 7.90 13.53
CA GLY A 38 16.42 7.09 14.59
C GLY A 38 15.42 6.24 15.38
N ASP A 39 14.11 6.34 15.08
CA ASP A 39 13.06 5.55 15.74
C ASP A 39 12.81 4.18 15.05
N GLY A 40 13.64 3.81 14.08
CA GLY A 40 13.51 2.54 13.33
C GLY A 40 12.47 2.62 12.20
N THR A 41 12.37 3.77 11.57
CA THR A 41 11.49 4.01 10.42
C THR A 41 12.02 3.35 9.15
N LEU A 42 11.20 3.23 8.10
CA LEU A 42 11.67 2.76 6.79
C LEU A 42 12.81 3.64 6.23
N ALA A 43 12.72 4.96 6.46
CA ALA A 43 13.77 5.90 6.05
C ALA A 43 15.11 5.60 6.75
N ASP A 44 15.09 5.23 8.05
CA ASP A 44 16.29 4.84 8.80
C ASP A 44 16.94 3.57 8.23
N PHE A 45 16.14 2.70 7.60
CA PHE A 45 16.63 1.51 6.91
C PHE A 45 16.95 1.74 5.42
N GLY A 46 17.02 3.00 4.98
CA GLY A 46 17.43 3.36 3.63
C GLY A 46 16.36 3.12 2.57
N VAL A 47 15.09 3.05 2.96
CA VAL A 47 13.96 2.99 2.02
C VAL A 47 13.53 4.42 1.67
N THR A 48 13.40 4.70 0.38
CA THR A 48 12.93 6.00 -0.11
C THR A 48 11.41 6.01 -0.21
N TYR A 49 10.81 7.12 0.18
CA TYR A 49 9.39 7.39 -0.05
C TYR A 49 9.20 8.31 -1.26
N ALA A 50 8.25 7.98 -2.10
CA ALA A 50 7.77 8.81 -3.20
C ALA A 50 6.23 8.82 -3.21
N GLN A 51 5.65 9.85 -3.82
CA GLN A 51 4.20 10.03 -3.86
C GLN A 51 3.76 10.54 -5.23
N VAL A 52 2.63 10.05 -5.69
CA VAL A 52 1.82 10.65 -6.75
C VAL A 52 0.58 11.22 -6.09
N ASP A 53 0.38 12.51 -6.23
CA ASP A 53 -0.82 13.17 -5.75
C ASP A 53 -2.01 12.85 -6.66
N LEU A 54 -3.21 13.01 -6.13
CA LEU A 54 -4.43 12.94 -6.92
C LEU A 54 -4.53 14.16 -7.85
N THR A 55 -5.34 14.02 -8.89
CA THR A 55 -5.68 15.14 -9.77
C THR A 55 -6.48 16.22 -9.02
N GLU A 56 -6.71 17.36 -9.63
CA GLU A 56 -7.55 18.45 -9.08
C GLU A 56 -9.00 18.00 -8.80
N ASN A 57 -9.43 16.88 -9.42
CA ASN A 57 -10.76 16.29 -9.22
C ASN A 57 -10.75 15.14 -8.18
N ASP A 58 -9.68 14.99 -7.40
CA ASP A 58 -9.50 13.91 -6.44
C ASP A 58 -9.47 12.50 -7.07
N GLU A 59 -9.10 12.39 -8.34
CA GLU A 59 -8.95 11.13 -9.08
C GLU A 59 -7.48 10.69 -9.14
N LEU A 60 -7.25 9.39 -9.40
CA LEU A 60 -5.90 8.85 -9.59
C LEU A 60 -5.27 9.40 -10.89
N ASP A 61 -4.07 9.97 -10.77
CA ASP A 61 -3.27 10.40 -11.92
C ASP A 61 -2.51 9.20 -12.52
N TYR A 62 -3.18 8.50 -13.43
CA TYR A 62 -2.64 7.28 -14.05
C TYR A 62 -1.38 7.54 -14.89
N ASP A 63 -1.25 8.70 -15.50
CA ASP A 63 -0.07 9.06 -16.31
C ASP A 63 1.14 9.32 -15.41
N ALA A 64 0.94 10.03 -14.30
CA ALA A 64 1.98 10.23 -13.31
C ALA A 64 2.37 8.90 -12.62
N ILE A 65 1.39 8.03 -12.32
CA ILE A 65 1.63 6.69 -11.77
C ILE A 65 2.50 5.88 -12.74
N GLU A 66 2.14 5.84 -14.03
CA GLU A 66 2.94 5.13 -15.04
C GLU A 66 4.36 5.67 -15.12
N LYS A 67 4.51 7.00 -15.17
CA LYS A 67 5.81 7.66 -15.24
C LYS A 67 6.69 7.32 -14.04
N CYS A 68 6.17 7.44 -12.83
CA CYS A 68 6.92 7.16 -11.60
C CYS A 68 7.23 5.66 -11.43
N ALA A 69 6.31 4.78 -11.78
CA ALA A 69 6.51 3.33 -11.66
C ALA A 69 7.58 2.76 -12.61
N LYS A 70 7.98 3.49 -13.67
CA LYS A 70 9.10 3.11 -14.56
C LYS A 70 10.46 3.11 -13.87
N ASP A 71 10.60 3.84 -12.77
CA ASP A 71 11.83 3.83 -11.98
C ASP A 71 12.05 2.42 -11.38
N LYS A 72 13.22 1.84 -11.67
CA LYS A 72 13.58 0.50 -11.21
C LYS A 72 13.80 0.41 -9.69
N ALA A 73 14.02 1.54 -9.03
CA ALA A 73 14.09 1.62 -7.56
C ALA A 73 12.70 1.41 -6.92
N VAL A 74 11.61 1.70 -7.65
CA VAL A 74 10.25 1.44 -7.16
C VAL A 74 10.03 -0.06 -7.01
N ARG A 75 10.04 -0.49 -5.75
CA ARG A 75 9.82 -1.89 -5.37
C ARG A 75 8.39 -2.14 -4.92
N MET A 76 7.74 -1.14 -4.35
CA MET A 76 6.36 -1.23 -3.90
C MET A 76 5.55 -0.02 -4.38
N VAL A 77 4.43 -0.30 -5.02
CA VAL A 77 3.37 0.68 -5.28
C VAL A 77 2.28 0.45 -4.25
N TYR A 78 2.06 1.46 -3.41
CA TYR A 78 1.14 1.38 -2.28
C TYR A 78 -0.15 2.13 -2.58
N ILE A 79 -1.27 1.44 -2.43
CA ILE A 79 -2.63 1.97 -2.59
C ILE A 79 -3.30 1.96 -1.22
N GLN A 80 -3.71 3.11 -0.74
CA GLN A 80 -4.63 3.21 0.39
C GLN A 80 -6.06 3.26 -0.15
N ARG A 81 -6.82 2.17 0.01
CA ARG A 81 -8.17 2.05 -0.55
C ARG A 81 -9.14 3.03 0.11
N SER A 82 -9.18 3.06 1.44
CA SER A 82 -10.03 4.00 2.18
C SER A 82 -9.54 5.44 2.04
N ARG A 83 -10.49 6.38 2.08
CA ARG A 83 -10.16 7.81 2.01
C ARG A 83 -9.43 8.35 3.24
N GLY A 84 -9.40 7.62 4.36
CA GLY A 84 -8.87 8.13 5.62
C GLY A 84 -9.65 9.37 6.09
N TYR A 85 -8.91 10.45 6.40
CA TYR A 85 -9.49 11.75 6.77
C TYR A 85 -9.65 12.73 5.59
N SER A 86 -9.26 12.32 4.38
CA SER A 86 -9.43 13.15 3.18
C SER A 86 -10.89 13.16 2.70
N LEU A 87 -11.23 14.09 1.82
CA LEU A 87 -12.56 14.18 1.23
C LEU A 87 -12.69 13.40 -0.09
N ARG A 88 -11.58 12.83 -0.60
CA ARG A 88 -11.60 12.02 -1.82
C ARG A 88 -12.54 10.82 -1.69
N HIS A 89 -12.95 10.24 -2.81
CA HIS A 89 -13.69 8.99 -2.81
C HIS A 89 -12.82 7.78 -2.36
N THR A 90 -13.45 6.69 -1.99
CA THR A 90 -12.79 5.40 -1.76
C THR A 90 -12.36 4.81 -3.10
N ILE A 91 -11.13 4.27 -3.18
CA ILE A 91 -10.61 3.66 -4.40
C ILE A 91 -11.38 2.35 -4.67
N SER A 92 -11.99 2.28 -5.84
CA SER A 92 -12.76 1.12 -6.31
C SER A 92 -11.86 -0.03 -6.77
N ILE A 93 -12.45 -1.21 -6.90
CA ILE A 93 -11.75 -2.39 -7.44
C ILE A 93 -11.31 -2.17 -8.88
N ASP A 94 -12.10 -1.46 -9.70
CA ASP A 94 -11.74 -1.16 -11.09
C ASP A 94 -10.54 -0.19 -11.18
N GLU A 95 -10.46 0.79 -10.29
CA GLU A 95 -9.29 1.68 -10.20
C GLU A 95 -8.04 0.92 -9.76
N ILE A 96 -8.15 0.03 -8.76
CA ILE A 96 -7.05 -0.84 -8.32
C ILE A 96 -6.57 -1.70 -9.48
N LYS A 97 -7.50 -2.34 -10.22
CA LYS A 97 -7.18 -3.13 -11.41
C LYS A 97 -6.37 -2.34 -12.42
N LYS A 98 -6.82 -1.12 -12.73
CA LYS A 98 -6.12 -0.24 -13.70
C LYS A 98 -4.72 0.12 -13.23
N VAL A 99 -4.53 0.42 -11.95
CA VAL A 99 -3.18 0.64 -11.38
C VAL A 99 -2.32 -0.60 -11.52
N CYS A 100 -2.83 -1.80 -11.18
CA CYS A 100 -2.10 -3.05 -11.32
C CYS A 100 -1.65 -3.29 -12.76
N GLU A 101 -2.54 -3.11 -13.74
CA GLU A 101 -2.24 -3.27 -15.16
C GLU A 101 -1.13 -2.31 -15.62
N ILE A 102 -1.20 -1.04 -15.23
CA ILE A 102 -0.19 -0.03 -15.54
C ILE A 102 1.15 -0.41 -14.94
N VAL A 103 1.19 -0.65 -13.62
CA VAL A 103 2.43 -0.92 -12.90
C VAL A 103 3.11 -2.18 -13.42
N HIS A 104 2.39 -3.29 -13.55
CA HIS A 104 2.97 -4.55 -14.01
C HIS A 104 3.39 -4.51 -15.48
N ARG A 105 2.81 -3.63 -16.30
CA ARG A 105 3.25 -3.39 -17.68
C ARG A 105 4.63 -2.73 -17.72
N VAL A 106 4.88 -1.73 -16.88
CA VAL A 106 6.09 -0.91 -16.96
C VAL A 106 7.20 -1.34 -16.00
N ASN A 107 6.86 -2.03 -14.91
CA ASN A 107 7.82 -2.49 -13.91
C ASN A 107 7.43 -3.88 -13.36
N LYS A 108 7.98 -4.93 -13.97
CA LYS A 108 7.73 -6.34 -13.59
C LYS A 108 8.22 -6.71 -12.18
N ARG A 109 9.06 -5.88 -11.56
CA ARG A 109 9.60 -6.11 -10.21
C ARG A 109 8.79 -5.40 -9.13
N ALA A 110 8.03 -4.39 -9.49
CA ALA A 110 7.19 -3.68 -8.54
C ALA A 110 6.07 -4.59 -8.01
N ILE A 111 5.80 -4.45 -6.74
CA ILE A 111 4.73 -5.14 -6.02
C ILE A 111 3.62 -4.12 -5.78
N VAL A 112 2.41 -4.41 -6.24
CA VAL A 112 1.24 -3.60 -5.90
C VAL A 112 0.67 -4.10 -4.58
N MET A 113 0.75 -3.26 -3.56
CA MET A 113 0.21 -3.53 -2.22
C MET A 113 -0.97 -2.62 -1.91
N VAL A 114 -2.06 -3.21 -1.43
CA VAL A 114 -3.28 -2.49 -1.05
C VAL A 114 -3.50 -2.53 0.46
N ASP A 115 -3.60 -1.34 1.08
CA ASP A 115 -4.25 -1.19 2.38
C ASP A 115 -5.76 -1.28 2.17
N ASN A 116 -6.31 -2.46 2.46
CA ASN A 116 -7.72 -2.78 2.19
C ASN A 116 -8.65 -2.46 3.37
N CYS A 117 -8.15 -1.77 4.40
CA CYS A 117 -8.97 -1.37 5.54
C CYS A 117 -10.24 -0.64 5.10
N TYR A 118 -11.39 -1.09 5.57
CA TYR A 118 -12.75 -0.64 5.24
C TYR A 118 -13.22 -0.98 3.81
N GLY A 119 -12.38 -1.64 3.00
CA GLY A 119 -12.75 -2.08 1.66
C GLY A 119 -13.28 -3.50 1.60
N GLU A 120 -13.00 -4.31 2.63
CA GLU A 120 -13.36 -5.72 2.66
C GLU A 120 -14.89 -5.90 2.52
N PHE A 121 -15.30 -6.79 1.62
CA PHE A 121 -16.69 -7.16 1.35
C PHE A 121 -17.60 -6.00 0.87
N THR A 122 -17.02 -4.87 0.46
CA THR A 122 -17.81 -3.73 -0.03
C THR A 122 -18.12 -3.81 -1.52
N GLU A 123 -17.32 -4.59 -2.26
CA GLU A 123 -17.52 -4.87 -3.68
C GLU A 123 -17.48 -6.39 -3.93
N LYS A 124 -17.80 -6.81 -5.16
CA LYS A 124 -17.89 -8.22 -5.53
C LYS A 124 -16.53 -8.93 -5.53
N LEU A 125 -15.46 -8.21 -5.89
CA LEU A 125 -14.10 -8.71 -5.95
C LEU A 125 -13.23 -8.00 -4.93
N GLU A 126 -12.16 -8.67 -4.53
CA GLU A 126 -11.12 -8.12 -3.66
C GLU A 126 -9.86 -7.73 -4.46
N PRO A 127 -8.99 -6.87 -3.91
CA PRO A 127 -7.81 -6.37 -4.64
C PRO A 127 -6.93 -7.45 -5.27
N THR A 128 -6.74 -8.57 -4.60
CA THR A 128 -5.91 -9.68 -5.10
C THR A 128 -6.52 -10.42 -6.28
N GLU A 129 -7.84 -10.34 -6.46
CA GLU A 129 -8.53 -10.95 -7.60
C GLU A 129 -8.41 -10.10 -8.87
N VAL A 130 -7.99 -8.84 -8.73
CA VAL A 130 -7.83 -7.90 -9.86
C VAL A 130 -6.37 -7.51 -10.14
N GLY A 131 -5.42 -8.22 -9.52
CA GLY A 131 -4.01 -8.10 -9.84
C GLY A 131 -3.13 -7.46 -8.77
N ALA A 132 -3.67 -7.07 -7.61
CA ALA A 132 -2.81 -6.68 -6.49
C ALA A 132 -2.00 -7.89 -6.00
N ASP A 133 -0.70 -7.69 -5.80
CA ASP A 133 0.21 -8.76 -5.35
C ASP A 133 0.02 -9.08 -3.87
N LEU A 134 -0.36 -8.08 -3.10
CA LEU A 134 -0.54 -8.19 -1.66
C LEU A 134 -1.63 -7.23 -1.19
N MET A 135 -2.43 -7.66 -0.24
CA MET A 135 -3.31 -6.78 0.52
C MET A 135 -3.21 -7.07 2.00
N ALA A 136 -3.50 -6.07 2.80
CA ALA A 136 -3.57 -6.21 4.25
C ALA A 136 -4.68 -5.34 4.82
N GLY A 137 -5.25 -5.77 5.92
CA GLY A 137 -6.30 -5.04 6.61
C GLY A 137 -6.34 -5.34 8.09
N SER A 138 -7.31 -4.75 8.76
CA SER A 138 -7.50 -4.87 10.20
C SER A 138 -8.73 -5.69 10.53
N LEU A 139 -8.60 -6.66 11.43
CA LEU A 139 -9.72 -7.50 11.87
C LEU A 139 -10.71 -6.74 12.78
N ILE A 140 -10.32 -5.60 13.35
CA ILE A 140 -11.25 -4.76 14.12
C ILE A 140 -12.20 -3.93 13.24
N LYS A 141 -12.08 -4.04 11.92
CA LYS A 141 -12.90 -3.37 10.92
C LYS A 141 -13.82 -4.38 10.22
N ASN A 142 -14.09 -4.21 8.94
CA ASN A 142 -15.06 -5.02 8.20
C ASN A 142 -14.84 -6.54 8.36
N ALA A 143 -13.60 -6.99 8.27
CA ALA A 143 -13.28 -8.42 8.30
C ALA A 143 -13.60 -9.09 9.66
N GLY A 144 -13.44 -8.37 10.77
CA GLY A 144 -13.72 -8.88 12.11
C GLY A 144 -15.07 -8.47 12.68
N GLY A 145 -15.78 -7.55 12.05
CA GLY A 145 -17.19 -7.25 12.22
C GLY A 145 -17.67 -7.04 13.68
N GLY A 146 -16.89 -6.38 14.53
CA GLY A 146 -17.22 -6.18 15.93
C GLY A 146 -16.97 -7.39 16.84
N ILE A 147 -16.43 -8.48 16.31
CA ILE A 147 -16.09 -9.71 17.07
C ILE A 147 -14.62 -9.67 17.49
N ALA A 148 -13.71 -9.30 16.58
CA ALA A 148 -12.30 -9.23 16.86
C ALA A 148 -11.94 -7.95 17.63
N SER A 149 -11.30 -8.10 18.78
CA SER A 149 -10.82 -6.97 19.59
C SER A 149 -9.48 -6.41 19.10
N CYS A 150 -8.73 -7.20 18.33
CA CYS A 150 -7.43 -6.83 17.75
C CYS A 150 -7.11 -7.72 16.54
N GLY A 151 -5.94 -7.46 15.92
CA GLY A 151 -5.41 -8.29 14.87
C GLY A 151 -5.54 -7.68 13.48
N GLY A 152 -4.92 -8.35 12.53
CA GLY A 152 -4.93 -8.02 11.12
C GLY A 152 -4.73 -9.25 10.26
N TYR A 153 -4.91 -9.08 8.97
CA TYR A 153 -4.66 -10.12 7.99
C TYR A 153 -3.72 -9.61 6.89
N ILE A 154 -3.06 -10.55 6.25
CA ILE A 154 -2.27 -10.33 5.04
C ILE A 154 -2.66 -11.44 4.06
N ALA A 155 -3.02 -11.06 2.85
CA ALA A 155 -3.39 -12.00 1.79
C ALA A 155 -2.76 -11.57 0.46
N GLY A 156 -2.45 -12.54 -0.40
CA GLY A 156 -1.87 -12.30 -1.71
C GLY A 156 -0.91 -13.39 -2.13
N ARG A 157 0.10 -13.05 -2.89
CA ARG A 157 1.11 -13.98 -3.39
C ARG A 157 1.81 -14.68 -2.23
N LYS A 158 1.94 -16.00 -2.36
CA LYS A 158 2.52 -16.88 -1.34
C LYS A 158 3.92 -16.42 -0.91
N ASP A 159 4.80 -16.12 -1.86
CA ASP A 159 6.18 -15.69 -1.60
C ASP A 159 6.23 -14.40 -0.76
N LEU A 160 5.31 -13.46 -1.00
CA LEU A 160 5.22 -12.20 -0.26
C LEU A 160 4.64 -12.39 1.15
N VAL A 161 3.62 -13.24 1.28
CA VAL A 161 3.03 -13.58 2.58
C VAL A 161 4.06 -14.29 3.47
N GLU A 162 4.86 -15.21 2.92
CA GLU A 162 5.94 -15.87 3.65
C GLU A 162 7.01 -14.87 4.15
N LEU A 163 7.41 -13.90 3.31
CA LEU A 163 8.33 -12.82 3.74
C LEU A 163 7.77 -11.99 4.89
N CYS A 164 6.47 -11.73 4.87
CA CYS A 164 5.78 -11.05 5.98
C CYS A 164 5.78 -11.90 7.25
N GLY A 165 5.57 -13.23 7.10
CA GLY A 165 5.57 -14.17 8.21
C GLY A 165 6.88 -14.16 8.99
N TYR A 166 8.04 -14.05 8.33
CA TYR A 166 9.35 -13.94 8.98
C TYR A 166 9.54 -12.69 9.84
N ARG A 167 8.61 -11.74 9.81
CA ARG A 167 8.64 -10.54 10.68
C ARG A 167 7.75 -10.67 11.91
N LEU A 168 7.06 -11.78 12.06
CA LEU A 168 6.16 -12.06 13.19
C LEU A 168 6.78 -13.04 14.20
N THR A 169 7.90 -13.63 13.87
CA THR A 169 8.63 -14.63 14.71
C THR A 169 9.87 -14.04 15.34
#